data_f463d5663d83da1df411042916264672
#
_entry.id   f463d5663d83da1df411042916264672
#
_cell.length_a   1.000
_cell.length_b   1.000
_cell.length_c   1.000
_cell.angle_alpha   90.00
_cell.angle_beta   90.00
_cell.angle_gamma   90.00
#
_symmetry.space_group_name_H-M   'P 1'
#
loop_
_entity.id
_entity.type
_entity.pdbx_description
1 polymer ?
#
loop_
_entity_poly.entity_id
_entity_poly.type
_entity_poly.pdbx_seq_one_letter_code
_entity_poly.pdbx_strand_id
1 'polypeptide(L)'
;AEAVRRSAQQTEAQLRSDMEDRVSDAAIGRITAAAAGVLAQDAFAPARANLVDDFLAHIGEHLTTQPSDALALAETGTLTVTVESAEPLSAAALDALTDTLTRAYGHVTVMTTVRPELIGGVCLRIGDTHYDGTLRHALDLLEQDAANSVLHTTQKTPDLADCIRAKLADTHVGIDVFQSGVVTSLSDGICRIRGLADAMAGELLAFDGTLRGMVMDLGREDIGVVLLGPYGHLQEGDRVRRTGQIMSVPVGEEMTGRVVDALGRPIDGLGPIRTTERRAIESPAPGVIARKGVSVPLQTGIKAIDALVPIGRGQRELIIGDRQTGKTAIAIDAILNQKDTGVLCIYVAIGQKESTVAGVVQKLRDRGAMAYTTVVCAHASETAPMLYIAPYAGAAIGEYFMYRGRDVLIVYDDLSKQAVAYREISLLLQRPPGREAYPGDVFYLHSRLLERAARLSEEAGGGSMTALPIIETQAGDISAYIPTNVISITDGQIFLETDLFHAGVRPAINVGLSVSRVGGAAQLGAMKQVAGRLRMDLA
;
A
#
# COMPACT_ATOMS: atom_id res chain seq x y z
N ALA A 1 -2.37 36.12 -10.94
CA ALA A 1 -3.78 36.17 -10.53
C ALA A 1 -4.55 34.93 -10.97
N GLU A 2 -4.44 34.47 -12.25
CA GLU A 2 -5.11 33.23 -12.71
C GLU A 2 -4.60 31.96 -12.03
N ALA A 3 -3.28 31.81 -11.81
CA ALA A 3 -2.71 30.66 -11.12
C ALA A 3 -3.19 30.56 -9.66
N VAL A 4 -3.27 31.69 -8.95
CA VAL A 4 -3.80 31.76 -7.58
C VAL A 4 -5.30 31.42 -7.55
N ARG A 5 -6.06 31.86 -8.56
CA ARG A 5 -7.50 31.56 -8.66
C ARG A 5 -7.75 30.07 -8.96
N ARG A 6 -6.93 29.44 -9.80
CA ARG A 6 -6.99 28.00 -10.08
C ARG A 6 -6.59 27.15 -8.86
N SER A 7 -5.51 27.56 -8.15
CA SER A 7 -5.10 26.90 -6.91
C SER A 7 -6.19 27.02 -5.83
N ALA A 8 -6.82 28.19 -5.67
CA ALA A 8 -7.93 28.36 -4.74
C ALA A 8 -9.15 27.50 -5.11
N GLN A 9 -9.48 27.37 -6.39
CA GLN A 9 -10.57 26.50 -6.87
C GLN A 9 -10.24 25.01 -6.67
N GLN A 10 -8.96 24.61 -6.81
CA GLN A 10 -8.55 23.22 -6.53
C GLN A 10 -8.61 22.93 -5.03
N THR A 11 -8.15 23.84 -4.18
CA THR A 11 -8.27 23.71 -2.72
C THR A 11 -9.73 23.65 -2.26
N GLU A 12 -10.59 24.47 -2.87
CA GLU A 12 -12.04 24.44 -2.60
C GLU A 12 -12.68 23.13 -3.03
N ALA A 13 -12.31 22.59 -4.19
CA ALA A 13 -12.81 21.29 -4.67
C ALA A 13 -12.31 20.13 -3.79
N GLN A 14 -11.05 20.19 -3.33
CA GLN A 14 -10.48 19.21 -2.41
C GLN A 14 -11.20 19.25 -1.05
N LEU A 15 -11.34 20.44 -0.45
CA LEU A 15 -12.06 20.62 0.80
C LEU A 15 -13.52 20.16 0.70
N ARG A 16 -14.15 20.37 -0.47
CA ARG A 16 -15.51 19.92 -0.70
C ARG A 16 -15.60 18.40 -0.79
N SER A 17 -14.67 17.75 -1.49
CA SER A 17 -14.56 16.29 -1.56
C SER A 17 -14.30 15.68 -0.17
N ASP A 18 -13.34 16.22 0.58
CA ASP A 18 -13.03 15.77 1.94
C ASP A 18 -14.23 15.97 2.90
N MET A 19 -15.01 17.03 2.70
CA MET A 19 -16.24 17.25 3.48
C MET A 19 -17.37 16.29 3.06
N GLU A 20 -17.51 16.00 1.76
CA GLU A 20 -18.50 15.03 1.27
C GLU A 20 -18.19 13.63 1.78
N ASP A 21 -16.93 13.20 1.80
CA ASP A 21 -16.49 11.92 2.36
C ASP A 21 -16.74 11.84 3.88
N ARG A 22 -16.37 12.88 4.62
CA ARG A 22 -16.64 12.97 6.07
C ARG A 22 -18.13 12.99 6.42
N VAL A 23 -18.94 13.66 5.61
CA VAL A 23 -20.41 13.70 5.79
C VAL A 23 -21.01 12.33 5.48
N SER A 24 -20.49 11.63 4.47
CA SER A 24 -20.91 10.28 4.11
C SER A 24 -20.58 9.28 5.22
N ASP A 25 -19.34 9.25 5.71
CA ASP A 25 -18.92 8.39 6.81
C ASP A 25 -19.72 8.67 8.08
N ALA A 26 -19.93 9.95 8.42
CA ALA A 26 -20.75 10.33 9.56
C ALA A 26 -22.24 9.96 9.39
N ALA A 27 -22.75 9.96 8.17
CA ALA A 27 -24.12 9.54 7.87
C ALA A 27 -24.27 8.02 8.00
N ILE A 28 -23.31 7.25 7.49
CA ILE A 28 -23.28 5.79 7.62
C ILE A 28 -23.23 5.40 9.10
N GLY A 29 -22.31 5.95 9.89
CA GLY A 29 -22.21 5.68 11.32
C GLY A 29 -23.46 6.07 12.12
N ARG A 30 -24.19 7.14 11.72
CA ARG A 30 -25.49 7.48 12.33
C ARG A 30 -26.58 6.49 11.99
N ILE A 31 -26.61 5.97 10.77
CA ILE A 31 -27.62 5.01 10.33
C ILE A 31 -27.38 3.66 11.02
N THR A 32 -26.13 3.20 11.10
CA THR A 32 -25.77 1.96 11.82
C THR A 32 -26.05 2.08 13.32
N ALA A 33 -25.74 3.22 13.95
CA ALA A 33 -26.09 3.48 15.34
C ALA A 33 -27.61 3.52 15.58
N ALA A 34 -28.39 4.10 14.66
CA ALA A 34 -29.83 4.10 14.73
C ALA A 34 -30.41 2.68 14.56
N ALA A 35 -29.87 1.89 13.63
CA ALA A 35 -30.24 0.49 13.44
C ALA A 35 -29.95 -0.35 14.69
N ALA A 36 -28.77 -0.16 15.30
CA ALA A 36 -28.41 -0.78 16.55
C ALA A 36 -29.41 -0.46 17.68
N GLY A 37 -29.79 0.82 17.80
CA GLY A 37 -30.78 1.27 18.79
C GLY A 37 -32.18 0.68 18.57
N VAL A 38 -32.59 0.45 17.32
CA VAL A 38 -33.86 -0.22 16.99
C VAL A 38 -33.80 -1.71 17.33
N LEU A 39 -32.71 -2.39 16.94
CA LEU A 39 -32.53 -3.83 17.18
C LEU A 39 -32.37 -4.19 18.66
N ALA A 40 -31.95 -3.24 19.49
CA ALA A 40 -31.85 -3.41 20.95
C ALA A 40 -33.21 -3.35 21.66
N GLN A 41 -34.31 -2.93 20.98
CA GLN A 41 -35.64 -2.84 21.58
C GLN A 41 -36.26 -4.22 21.89
N ASP A 42 -37.13 -4.31 22.88
CA ASP A 42 -37.81 -5.54 23.31
C ASP A 42 -38.62 -6.21 22.17
N ALA A 43 -39.12 -5.44 21.22
CA ALA A 43 -39.83 -5.97 20.05
C ALA A 43 -39.00 -6.98 19.23
N PHE A 44 -37.67 -6.91 19.31
CA PHE A 44 -36.75 -7.79 18.59
C PHE A 44 -36.15 -8.91 19.48
N ALA A 45 -36.57 -9.03 20.74
CA ALA A 45 -36.07 -10.07 21.65
C ALA A 45 -36.20 -11.52 21.09
N PRO A 46 -37.31 -11.92 20.44
CA PRO A 46 -37.40 -13.27 19.85
C PRO A 46 -36.39 -13.48 18.72
N ALA A 47 -36.14 -12.47 17.90
CA ALA A 47 -35.15 -12.56 16.82
C ALA A 47 -33.73 -12.69 17.38
N ARG A 48 -33.40 -11.98 18.46
CA ARG A 48 -32.10 -12.09 19.14
C ARG A 48 -31.88 -13.46 19.77
N ALA A 49 -32.94 -14.07 20.34
CA ALA A 49 -32.87 -15.44 20.88
C ALA A 49 -32.56 -16.46 19.79
N ASN A 50 -33.18 -16.36 18.63
CA ASN A 50 -32.92 -17.25 17.48
C ASN A 50 -31.46 -17.20 17.03
N LEU A 51 -30.77 -16.05 17.15
CA LEU A 51 -29.35 -15.95 16.80
C LEU A 51 -28.44 -16.78 17.70
N VAL A 52 -28.82 -16.97 18.98
CA VAL A 52 -28.09 -17.85 19.89
C VAL A 52 -28.24 -19.30 19.44
N ASP A 53 -29.46 -19.70 19.09
CA ASP A 53 -29.74 -21.07 18.65
C ASP A 53 -29.07 -21.37 17.29
N ASP A 54 -29.09 -20.43 16.34
CA ASP A 54 -28.38 -20.51 15.07
C ASP A 54 -26.86 -20.61 15.27
N PHE A 55 -26.29 -19.81 16.15
CA PHE A 55 -24.87 -19.88 16.50
C PHE A 55 -24.51 -21.27 17.04
N LEU A 56 -25.28 -21.80 17.99
CA LEU A 56 -25.06 -23.12 18.58
C LEU A 56 -25.16 -24.26 17.56
N ALA A 57 -26.05 -24.13 16.57
CA ALA A 57 -26.23 -25.12 15.52
C ALA A 57 -25.01 -25.20 14.58
N HIS A 58 -24.36 -24.08 14.29
CA HIS A 58 -23.30 -24.01 13.27
C HIS A 58 -21.88 -23.95 13.83
N ILE A 59 -21.68 -23.57 15.10
CA ILE A 59 -20.34 -23.39 15.68
C ILE A 59 -19.51 -24.69 15.60
N GLY A 60 -20.14 -25.86 15.72
CA GLY A 60 -19.47 -27.15 15.64
C GLY A 60 -18.73 -27.40 14.31
N GLU A 61 -19.26 -26.91 13.19
CA GLU A 61 -18.64 -27.01 11.88
C GLU A 61 -17.39 -26.13 11.78
N HIS A 62 -17.48 -24.91 12.32
CA HIS A 62 -16.34 -23.97 12.32
C HIS A 62 -15.18 -24.45 13.21
N LEU A 63 -15.47 -25.06 14.34
CA LEU A 63 -14.45 -25.61 15.25
C LEU A 63 -13.70 -26.81 14.63
N THR A 64 -14.33 -27.57 13.72
CA THR A 64 -13.70 -28.71 13.06
C THR A 64 -12.93 -28.35 11.80
N THR A 65 -13.30 -27.30 11.11
CA THR A 65 -12.68 -26.86 9.83
C THR A 65 -11.44 -25.98 9.99
N GLN A 66 -11.31 -25.30 11.11
CA GLN A 66 -10.14 -24.48 11.41
C GLN A 66 -9.57 -24.90 12.77
N PRO A 67 -8.58 -25.82 12.81
CA PRO A 67 -7.85 -26.11 14.04
C PRO A 67 -7.11 -24.85 14.45
N SER A 68 -7.61 -24.16 15.46
CA SER A 68 -6.90 -23.03 16.10
C SER A 68 -5.72 -23.57 16.92
N ASP A 69 -4.73 -22.72 17.21
CA ASP A 69 -3.62 -23.00 18.14
C ASP A 69 -4.09 -23.47 19.54
N ALA A 70 -5.38 -23.43 19.78
CA ALA A 70 -6.05 -24.00 20.95
C ALA A 70 -5.76 -25.50 21.16
N LEU A 71 -5.45 -26.26 20.10
CA LEU A 71 -5.00 -27.66 20.24
C LEU A 71 -3.65 -27.75 20.96
N ALA A 72 -2.71 -26.83 20.68
CA ALA A 72 -1.43 -26.78 21.38
C ALA A 72 -1.57 -26.36 22.86
N LEU A 73 -2.56 -25.52 23.18
CA LEU A 73 -2.89 -25.11 24.54
C LEU A 73 -3.63 -26.22 25.31
N ALA A 74 -4.44 -27.03 24.63
CA ALA A 74 -5.17 -28.15 25.21
C ALA A 74 -4.24 -29.30 25.63
N GLU A 75 -3.10 -29.50 24.97
CA GLU A 75 -2.08 -30.50 25.34
C GLU A 75 -1.37 -30.18 26.67
N THR A 76 -1.37 -28.91 27.11
CA THR A 76 -0.66 -28.43 28.31
C THR A 76 -1.54 -28.21 29.54
N GLY A 77 -2.88 -28.30 29.42
CA GLY A 77 -3.80 -28.04 30.56
C GLY A 77 -5.26 -27.90 30.13
N THR A 78 -6.08 -27.31 31.02
CA THR A 78 -7.49 -27.03 30.74
C THR A 78 -7.61 -25.75 29.90
N LEU A 79 -8.22 -25.85 28.71
CA LEU A 79 -8.47 -24.72 27.83
C LEU A 79 -9.53 -23.78 28.41
N THR A 80 -9.21 -22.50 28.58
CA THR A 80 -10.19 -21.49 28.99
C THR A 80 -10.83 -20.84 27.77
N VAL A 81 -12.14 -20.92 27.66
CA VAL A 81 -12.95 -20.33 26.58
C VAL A 81 -13.82 -19.22 27.16
N THR A 82 -13.77 -18.05 26.55
CA THR A 82 -14.63 -16.92 26.95
C THR A 82 -15.82 -16.82 26.01
N VAL A 83 -17.02 -16.76 26.58
CA VAL A 83 -18.28 -16.59 25.87
C VAL A 83 -18.85 -15.23 26.21
N GLU A 84 -18.97 -14.36 25.24
CA GLU A 84 -19.59 -13.03 25.37
C GLU A 84 -20.98 -13.08 24.71
N SER A 85 -22.01 -12.59 25.41
CA SER A 85 -23.39 -12.55 24.89
C SER A 85 -24.08 -11.24 25.30
N ALA A 86 -25.05 -10.79 24.51
CA ALA A 86 -25.81 -9.57 24.81
C ALA A 86 -26.71 -9.72 26.06
N GLU A 87 -27.24 -10.93 26.24
CA GLU A 87 -28.11 -11.31 27.35
C GLU A 87 -27.58 -12.60 27.99
N PRO A 88 -27.92 -12.87 29.27
CA PRO A 88 -27.50 -14.11 29.94
C PRO A 88 -27.96 -15.34 29.14
N LEU A 89 -27.05 -16.25 28.85
CA LEU A 89 -27.39 -17.51 28.17
C LEU A 89 -28.21 -18.40 29.08
N SER A 90 -29.17 -19.14 28.51
CA SER A 90 -29.91 -20.17 29.23
C SER A 90 -28.99 -21.32 29.65
N ALA A 91 -29.32 -22.02 30.70
CA ALA A 91 -28.56 -23.18 31.15
C ALA A 91 -28.43 -24.24 30.04
N ALA A 92 -29.50 -24.47 29.26
CA ALA A 92 -29.51 -25.42 28.15
C ALA A 92 -28.55 -24.98 27.02
N ALA A 93 -28.49 -23.68 26.69
CA ALA A 93 -27.58 -23.13 25.68
C ALA A 93 -26.11 -23.26 26.13
N LEU A 94 -25.85 -23.02 27.42
CA LEU A 94 -24.51 -23.14 28.00
C LEU A 94 -24.03 -24.60 28.01
N ASP A 95 -24.91 -25.54 28.39
CA ASP A 95 -24.61 -26.97 28.38
C ASP A 95 -24.32 -27.48 26.95
N ALA A 96 -25.15 -27.11 25.97
CA ALA A 96 -24.96 -27.45 24.57
C ALA A 96 -23.63 -26.92 23.99
N LEU A 97 -23.28 -25.68 24.34
CA LEU A 97 -22.01 -25.07 23.94
C LEU A 97 -20.82 -25.79 24.60
N THR A 98 -20.91 -26.05 25.89
CA THR A 98 -19.86 -26.76 26.64
C THR A 98 -19.64 -28.18 26.12
N ASP A 99 -20.71 -28.90 25.77
CA ASP A 99 -20.62 -30.22 25.16
C ASP A 99 -19.95 -30.17 23.77
N THR A 100 -20.26 -29.16 22.97
CA THR A 100 -19.64 -28.98 21.64
C THR A 100 -18.16 -28.67 21.75
N LEU A 101 -17.79 -27.77 22.67
CA LEU A 101 -16.39 -27.42 22.94
C LEU A 101 -15.61 -28.59 23.53
N THR A 102 -16.21 -29.36 24.44
CA THR A 102 -15.57 -30.54 25.05
C THR A 102 -15.33 -31.64 24.01
N ARG A 103 -16.25 -31.81 23.04
CA ARG A 103 -16.03 -32.71 21.92
C ARG A 103 -14.90 -32.28 21.00
N ALA A 104 -14.71 -30.97 20.79
CA ALA A 104 -13.68 -30.43 19.91
C ALA A 104 -12.28 -30.41 20.58
N TYR A 105 -12.20 -30.03 21.86
CA TYR A 105 -10.93 -29.70 22.54
C TYR A 105 -10.66 -30.49 23.82
N GLY A 106 -11.53 -31.37 24.26
CA GLY A 106 -11.35 -32.15 25.49
C GLY A 106 -11.77 -31.36 26.75
N HIS A 107 -10.83 -31.14 27.68
CA HIS A 107 -11.14 -30.43 28.93
C HIS A 107 -11.17 -28.90 28.73
N VAL A 108 -12.36 -28.32 28.83
CA VAL A 108 -12.62 -26.90 28.61
C VAL A 108 -13.24 -26.26 29.86
N THR A 109 -12.79 -25.07 30.22
CA THR A 109 -13.43 -24.20 31.22
C THR A 109 -14.11 -23.04 30.49
N VAL A 110 -15.43 -22.93 30.57
CA VAL A 110 -16.20 -21.86 29.93
C VAL A 110 -16.41 -20.72 30.92
N MET A 111 -16.00 -19.52 30.53
CA MET A 111 -16.25 -18.26 31.27
C MET A 111 -17.26 -17.43 30.48
N THR A 112 -18.37 -17.04 31.11
CA THR A 112 -19.42 -16.24 30.45
C THR A 112 -19.34 -14.77 30.90
N THR A 113 -19.50 -13.87 29.93
CA THR A 113 -19.56 -12.42 30.20
C THR A 113 -20.75 -11.84 29.44
N VAL A 114 -21.58 -11.04 30.14
CA VAL A 114 -22.71 -10.36 29.49
C VAL A 114 -22.28 -8.97 29.05
N ARG A 115 -22.44 -8.70 27.73
CA ARG A 115 -22.13 -7.42 27.09
C ARG A 115 -23.32 -6.92 26.28
N PRO A 116 -24.15 -6.04 26.82
CA PRO A 116 -25.30 -5.51 26.11
C PRO A 116 -24.97 -4.78 24.80
N GLU A 117 -23.72 -4.33 24.65
CA GLU A 117 -23.26 -3.63 23.46
C GLU A 117 -23.26 -4.54 22.21
N LEU A 118 -23.25 -5.86 22.38
CA LEU A 118 -23.33 -6.84 21.29
C LEU A 118 -24.70 -6.89 20.62
N ILE A 119 -25.74 -6.29 21.25
CA ILE A 119 -27.12 -6.15 20.76
C ILE A 119 -27.86 -7.50 20.73
N GLY A 120 -27.23 -8.57 20.27
CA GLY A 120 -27.75 -9.93 20.18
C GLY A 120 -26.71 -10.89 19.61
N GLY A 121 -26.96 -12.23 19.79
CA GLY A 121 -26.04 -13.27 19.36
C GLY A 121 -24.93 -13.56 20.38
N VAL A 122 -23.94 -14.34 19.96
CA VAL A 122 -22.85 -14.85 20.79
C VAL A 122 -21.52 -14.63 20.09
N CYS A 123 -20.51 -14.22 20.86
CA CYS A 123 -19.12 -14.25 20.46
C CYS A 123 -18.36 -15.24 21.35
N LEU A 124 -17.70 -16.21 20.73
CA LEU A 124 -16.87 -17.20 21.40
C LEU A 124 -15.40 -16.83 21.16
N ARG A 125 -14.60 -16.78 22.23
CA ARG A 125 -13.17 -16.50 22.13
C ARG A 125 -12.36 -17.67 22.67
N ILE A 126 -11.47 -18.18 21.84
CA ILE A 126 -10.53 -19.26 22.15
C ILE A 126 -9.12 -18.77 21.83
N GLY A 127 -8.33 -18.41 22.89
CA GLY A 127 -7.05 -17.73 22.66
C GLY A 127 -7.25 -16.39 21.95
N ASP A 128 -6.61 -16.23 20.79
CA ASP A 128 -6.70 -15.03 19.96
C ASP A 128 -7.76 -15.14 18.85
N THR A 129 -8.40 -16.32 18.69
CA THR A 129 -9.44 -16.56 17.68
C THR A 129 -10.82 -16.24 18.23
N HIS A 130 -11.58 -15.46 17.47
CA HIS A 130 -12.97 -15.10 17.72
C HIS A 130 -13.88 -15.78 16.71
N TYR A 131 -14.97 -16.34 17.21
CA TYR A 131 -16.11 -16.85 16.45
C TYR A 131 -17.28 -15.93 16.79
N ASP A 132 -17.53 -14.95 15.91
CA ASP A 132 -18.47 -13.88 16.18
C ASP A 132 -19.74 -14.05 15.34
N GLY A 133 -20.86 -14.32 16.03
CA GLY A 133 -22.21 -14.36 15.48
C GLY A 133 -23.09 -13.27 16.06
N THR A 134 -22.53 -12.10 16.39
CA THR A 134 -23.27 -11.00 17.01
C THR A 134 -23.83 -10.02 15.98
N LEU A 135 -24.97 -9.41 16.33
CA LEU A 135 -25.55 -8.33 15.52
C LEU A 135 -24.65 -7.11 15.43
N ARG A 136 -23.90 -6.82 16.49
CA ARG A 136 -22.95 -5.70 16.48
C ARG A 136 -21.90 -5.90 15.41
N HIS A 137 -21.29 -7.08 15.38
CA HIS A 137 -20.28 -7.41 14.37
C HIS A 137 -20.85 -7.36 12.94
N ALA A 138 -22.05 -7.88 12.71
CA ALA A 138 -22.71 -7.81 11.42
C ALA A 138 -22.98 -6.37 10.98
N LEU A 139 -23.34 -5.47 11.89
CA LEU A 139 -23.52 -4.05 11.61
C LEU A 139 -22.17 -3.36 11.30
N ASP A 140 -21.11 -3.69 12.02
CA ASP A 140 -19.77 -3.14 11.80
C ASP A 140 -19.22 -3.56 10.42
N LEU A 141 -19.47 -4.80 9.99
CA LEU A 141 -19.15 -5.27 8.64
C LEU A 141 -19.95 -4.52 7.56
N LEU A 142 -21.25 -4.30 7.80
CA LEU A 142 -22.09 -3.51 6.89
C LEU A 142 -21.64 -2.06 6.78
N GLU A 143 -21.19 -1.46 7.88
CA GLU A 143 -20.63 -0.11 7.90
C GLU A 143 -19.35 -0.04 7.05
N GLN A 144 -18.45 -1.02 7.19
CA GLN A 144 -17.23 -1.12 6.40
C GLN A 144 -17.51 -1.35 4.89
N ASP A 145 -18.46 -2.22 4.57
CA ASP A 145 -18.87 -2.48 3.18
C ASP A 145 -19.54 -1.24 2.55
N ALA A 146 -20.36 -0.53 3.32
CA ALA A 146 -21.00 0.70 2.87
C ALA A 146 -19.98 1.82 2.65
N ALA A 147 -19.03 2.02 3.56
CA ALA A 147 -17.94 2.97 3.40
C ALA A 147 -17.09 2.67 2.15
N ASN A 148 -16.75 1.39 1.93
CA ASN A 148 -16.05 0.96 0.73
C ASN A 148 -16.90 1.15 -0.55
N SER A 149 -18.21 0.95 -0.48
CA SER A 149 -19.12 1.07 -1.63
C SER A 149 -19.40 2.52 -1.99
N VAL A 150 -19.47 3.43 -1.03
CA VAL A 150 -19.65 4.88 -1.28
C VAL A 150 -18.42 5.47 -1.99
N LEU A 151 -17.24 4.96 -1.71
CA LEU A 151 -16.02 5.30 -2.47
C LEU A 151 -16.08 4.88 -3.95
N HIS A 152 -17.03 4.01 -4.32
CA HIS A 152 -17.13 3.43 -5.66
C HIS A 152 -18.41 3.83 -6.46
N THR A 153 -19.37 4.58 -5.90
CA THR A 153 -20.65 4.81 -6.57
C THR A 153 -21.08 6.28 -6.57
N THR A 154 -21.03 6.93 -7.74
CA THR A 154 -21.67 8.24 -8.01
C THR A 154 -23.03 8.10 -8.72
N GLN A 155 -23.65 6.93 -8.71
CA GLN A 155 -25.07 6.79 -9.10
C GLN A 155 -25.87 6.58 -7.83
N LYS A 156 -27.06 7.27 -7.77
CA LYS A 156 -28.05 7.21 -6.70
C LYS A 156 -27.86 5.96 -5.86
N THR A 157 -27.33 6.15 -4.66
CA THR A 157 -27.24 5.09 -3.66
C THR A 157 -28.59 4.39 -3.61
N PRO A 158 -28.67 3.06 -3.81
CA PRO A 158 -29.83 2.33 -3.34
C PRO A 158 -29.98 2.77 -1.88
N ASP A 159 -31.21 3.07 -1.47
CA ASP A 159 -31.46 3.60 -0.13
C ASP A 159 -30.70 2.66 0.85
N LEU A 160 -29.66 3.20 1.52
CA LEU A 160 -28.79 2.40 2.41
C LEU A 160 -29.66 1.69 3.46
N ALA A 161 -30.81 2.32 3.81
CA ALA A 161 -31.84 1.72 4.63
C ALA A 161 -32.47 0.47 3.97
N ASP A 162 -32.60 0.43 2.66
CA ASP A 162 -33.13 -0.74 1.95
C ASP A 162 -32.09 -1.85 1.81
N CYS A 163 -30.78 -1.53 1.67
CA CYS A 163 -29.70 -2.51 1.74
C CYS A 163 -29.58 -3.13 3.14
N ILE A 164 -29.67 -2.30 4.18
CA ILE A 164 -29.68 -2.77 5.57
C ILE A 164 -30.94 -3.61 5.84
N ARG A 165 -32.13 -3.18 5.39
CA ARG A 165 -33.36 -3.98 5.53
C ARG A 165 -33.28 -5.31 4.79
N ALA A 166 -32.75 -5.34 3.57
CA ALA A 166 -32.63 -6.58 2.80
C ALA A 166 -31.68 -7.58 3.48
N LYS A 167 -30.55 -7.10 4.03
CA LYS A 167 -29.62 -7.95 4.78
C LYS A 167 -30.13 -8.36 6.17
N LEU A 168 -30.91 -7.50 6.83
CA LEU A 168 -31.57 -7.84 8.10
C LEU A 168 -32.78 -8.78 7.90
N ALA A 169 -33.40 -8.79 6.71
CA ALA A 169 -34.46 -9.75 6.35
C ALA A 169 -33.90 -11.15 6.06
N ASP A 170 -32.65 -11.24 5.66
CA ASP A 170 -31.90 -12.50 5.51
C ASP A 170 -31.26 -12.81 6.87
N THR A 171 -32.07 -13.33 7.80
CA THR A 171 -31.80 -13.49 9.25
C THR A 171 -30.70 -14.51 9.60
N HIS A 172 -29.85 -14.91 8.67
CA HIS A 172 -28.67 -15.69 8.97
C HIS A 172 -27.46 -14.76 9.17
N VAL A 173 -27.21 -14.34 10.40
CA VAL A 173 -25.92 -13.78 10.80
C VAL A 173 -24.91 -14.93 10.78
N GLY A 174 -24.11 -15.02 9.73
CA GLY A 174 -23.06 -16.03 9.63
C GLY A 174 -22.04 -15.85 10.77
N ILE A 175 -21.44 -16.95 11.23
CA ILE A 175 -20.31 -16.88 12.16
C ILE A 175 -19.10 -16.39 11.40
N ASP A 176 -18.57 -15.20 11.75
CA ASP A 176 -17.29 -14.71 11.22
C ASP A 176 -16.16 -15.17 12.14
N VAL A 177 -15.12 -15.72 11.55
CA VAL A 177 -13.96 -16.25 12.29
C VAL A 177 -12.76 -15.37 11.99
N PHE A 178 -12.27 -14.68 13.00
CA PHE A 178 -11.11 -13.80 12.87
C PHE A 178 -10.21 -13.85 14.10
N GLN A 179 -8.95 -13.45 13.91
CA GLN A 179 -8.01 -13.27 15.02
C GLN A 179 -7.94 -11.79 15.41
N SER A 180 -7.89 -11.53 16.69
CA SER A 180 -7.68 -10.19 17.24
C SER A 180 -6.50 -10.15 18.20
N GLY A 181 -5.75 -9.06 18.13
CA GLY A 181 -4.71 -8.70 19.07
C GLY A 181 -5.04 -7.43 19.83
N VAL A 182 -4.13 -7.05 20.73
CA VAL A 182 -4.26 -5.86 21.57
C VAL A 182 -3.03 -4.97 21.39
N VAL A 183 -3.24 -3.67 21.18
CA VAL A 183 -2.17 -2.67 21.14
C VAL A 183 -1.47 -2.60 22.48
N THR A 184 -0.18 -2.88 22.52
CA THR A 184 0.63 -2.85 23.75
C THR A 184 1.47 -1.60 23.88
N SER A 185 1.83 -0.96 22.76
CA SER A 185 2.49 0.35 22.75
C SER A 185 2.24 1.08 21.45
N LEU A 186 2.28 2.40 21.50
CA LEU A 186 2.08 3.29 20.35
C LEU A 186 3.14 4.38 20.37
N SER A 187 3.88 4.59 19.27
CA SER A 187 4.86 5.65 19.10
C SER A 187 5.03 6.02 17.63
N ASP A 188 4.91 7.30 17.33
CA ASP A 188 5.25 7.92 16.03
C ASP A 188 4.76 7.15 14.78
N GLY A 189 3.49 6.69 14.81
CA GLY A 189 2.86 5.97 13.69
C GLY A 189 3.25 4.49 13.61
N ILE A 190 3.87 3.95 14.64
CA ILE A 190 4.16 2.52 14.82
C ILE A 190 3.49 2.04 16.08
N CYS A 191 2.87 0.87 16.02
CA CYS A 191 2.34 0.20 17.20
C CYS A 191 2.88 -1.21 17.33
N ARG A 192 2.99 -1.69 18.58
CA ARG A 192 3.20 -3.08 18.89
C ARG A 192 1.89 -3.71 19.33
N ILE A 193 1.65 -4.92 18.84
CA ILE A 193 0.41 -5.65 19.07
C ILE A 193 0.78 -7.02 19.60
N ARG A 194 0.17 -7.41 20.71
CA ARG A 194 0.26 -8.76 21.27
C ARG A 194 -0.91 -9.60 20.78
N GLY A 195 -0.66 -10.88 20.56
CA GLY A 195 -1.55 -11.81 19.89
C GLY A 195 -1.29 -11.79 18.39
N LEU A 196 -2.20 -12.36 17.59
CA LEU A 196 -2.08 -12.48 16.14
C LEU A 196 -0.87 -13.34 15.71
N ALA A 197 -0.71 -14.51 16.33
CA ALA A 197 0.42 -15.42 16.08
C ALA A 197 0.57 -15.82 14.60
N ASP A 198 -0.55 -15.87 13.85
CA ASP A 198 -0.56 -16.24 12.43
C ASP A 198 -0.45 -15.05 11.48
N ALA A 199 -0.18 -13.83 11.99
CA ALA A 199 -0.03 -12.66 11.13
C ALA A 199 1.13 -12.81 10.15
N MET A 200 0.94 -12.36 8.93
CA MET A 200 1.94 -12.41 7.87
C MET A 200 2.64 -11.06 7.72
N ALA A 201 3.93 -11.07 7.35
CA ALA A 201 4.62 -9.85 6.97
C ALA A 201 3.93 -9.19 5.76
N GLY A 202 3.70 -7.87 5.83
CA GLY A 202 2.95 -7.13 4.81
C GLY A 202 1.43 -7.28 4.88
N GLU A 203 0.89 -8.03 5.86
CA GLU A 203 -0.55 -8.14 6.07
C GLU A 203 -1.14 -6.82 6.58
N LEU A 204 -2.33 -6.50 6.07
CA LEU A 204 -3.13 -5.39 6.59
C LEU A 204 -3.89 -5.81 7.84
N LEU A 205 -3.82 -4.97 8.85
CA LEU A 205 -4.63 -5.07 10.05
C LEU A 205 -5.68 -3.96 10.06
N ALA A 206 -6.85 -4.27 10.57
CA ALA A 206 -7.94 -3.33 10.78
C ALA A 206 -7.98 -2.91 12.26
N PHE A 207 -7.88 -1.62 12.46
CA PHE A 207 -8.14 -0.95 13.74
C PHE A 207 -9.58 -0.43 13.76
N ASP A 208 -10.02 0.12 14.86
CA ASP A 208 -11.34 0.73 14.94
C ASP A 208 -11.49 1.85 13.90
N GLY A 209 -12.64 1.90 13.24
CA GLY A 209 -12.92 2.83 12.16
C GLY A 209 -12.22 2.48 10.84
N THR A 210 -11.72 3.49 10.15
CA THR A 210 -11.09 3.36 8.82
C THR A 210 -9.57 3.16 8.88
N LEU A 211 -8.95 3.22 10.08
CA LEU A 211 -7.51 3.10 10.21
C LEU A 211 -7.05 1.69 9.84
N ARG A 212 -5.99 1.62 9.05
CA ARG A 212 -5.31 0.38 8.68
C ARG A 212 -3.86 0.44 9.13
N GLY A 213 -3.29 -0.72 9.42
CA GLY A 213 -1.87 -0.86 9.66
C GLY A 213 -1.29 -1.99 8.84
N MET A 214 0.00 -1.94 8.56
CA MET A 214 0.73 -2.99 7.85
C MET A 214 1.76 -3.64 8.78
N VAL A 215 1.74 -4.96 8.84
CA VAL A 215 2.71 -5.75 9.64
C VAL A 215 4.09 -5.65 9.02
N MET A 216 5.06 -5.17 9.81
CA MET A 216 6.46 -4.98 9.38
C MET A 216 7.45 -5.84 10.13
N ASP A 217 7.10 -6.27 11.34
CA ASP A 217 7.98 -7.05 12.20
C ASP A 217 7.20 -8.17 12.89
N LEU A 218 7.76 -9.37 12.88
CA LEU A 218 7.15 -10.56 13.49
C LEU A 218 8.02 -11.01 14.65
N GLY A 219 7.65 -10.59 15.86
CA GLY A 219 8.27 -11.05 17.11
C GLY A 219 7.64 -12.35 17.64
N ARG A 220 8.20 -12.89 18.71
CA ARG A 220 7.63 -14.07 19.37
C ARG A 220 6.39 -13.78 20.20
N GLU A 221 6.35 -12.62 20.83
CA GLU A 221 5.29 -12.22 21.77
C GLU A 221 4.44 -11.09 21.20
N ASP A 222 5.02 -10.26 20.34
CA ASP A 222 4.37 -9.11 19.71
C ASP A 222 4.76 -8.96 18.25
N ILE A 223 3.96 -8.23 17.53
CA ILE A 223 4.20 -7.82 16.15
C ILE A 223 4.36 -6.31 16.06
N GLY A 224 5.26 -5.84 15.20
CA GLY A 224 5.46 -4.44 14.90
C GLY A 224 4.66 -4.03 13.66
N VAL A 225 3.82 -3.02 13.81
CA VAL A 225 2.87 -2.57 12.78
C VAL A 225 3.05 -1.09 12.51
N VAL A 226 3.10 -0.72 11.23
CA VAL A 226 3.11 0.68 10.79
C VAL A 226 1.70 1.13 10.46
N LEU A 227 1.30 2.30 10.94
CA LEU A 227 -0.04 2.84 10.75
C LEU A 227 -0.13 3.63 9.43
N LEU A 228 -1.20 3.39 8.66
CA LEU A 228 -1.41 3.94 7.32
C LEU A 228 -2.48 5.03 7.31
N GLY A 229 -2.38 5.97 8.23
CA GLY A 229 -3.32 7.08 8.33
C GLY A 229 -3.25 7.81 9.67
N PRO A 230 -4.16 8.77 9.92
CA PRO A 230 -4.25 9.47 11.19
C PRO A 230 -4.61 8.52 12.34
N TYR A 231 -3.80 8.50 13.38
CA TYR A 231 -3.92 7.57 14.51
C TYR A 231 -4.14 8.24 15.88
N GLY A 232 -4.48 9.53 15.90
CA GLY A 232 -4.61 10.29 17.14
C GLY A 232 -5.70 9.83 18.10
N HIS A 233 -6.58 8.93 17.66
CA HIS A 233 -7.62 8.31 18.48
C HIS A 233 -7.23 6.93 19.05
N LEU A 234 -6.14 6.32 18.53
CA LEU A 234 -5.68 5.00 18.94
C LEU A 234 -5.01 5.06 20.32
N GLN A 235 -5.30 4.09 21.18
CA GLN A 235 -4.75 3.97 22.54
C GLN A 235 -4.20 2.57 22.82
N GLU A 236 -3.33 2.47 23.83
CA GLU A 236 -2.92 1.17 24.36
C GLU A 236 -4.14 0.45 24.95
N GLY A 237 -4.27 -0.83 24.64
CA GLY A 237 -5.43 -1.64 25.01
C GLY A 237 -6.48 -1.79 23.92
N ASP A 238 -6.41 -0.99 22.85
CA ASP A 238 -7.34 -1.09 21.72
C ASP A 238 -7.19 -2.43 20.99
N ARG A 239 -8.30 -2.93 20.46
CA ARG A 239 -8.34 -4.18 19.72
C ARG A 239 -8.00 -3.97 18.25
N VAL A 240 -7.27 -4.92 17.70
CA VAL A 240 -6.85 -4.93 16.30
C VAL A 240 -7.21 -6.28 15.68
N ARG A 241 -7.80 -6.26 14.49
CA ARG A 241 -8.23 -7.46 13.78
C ARG A 241 -7.34 -7.73 12.57
N ARG A 242 -7.03 -9.01 12.33
CA ARG A 242 -6.44 -9.46 11.06
C ARG A 242 -7.44 -9.32 9.92
N THR A 243 -6.94 -8.95 8.75
CA THR A 243 -7.76 -8.96 7.52
C THR A 243 -7.48 -10.16 6.63
N GLY A 244 -6.38 -10.88 6.85
CA GLY A 244 -5.90 -11.93 5.95
C GLY A 244 -5.44 -11.40 4.58
N GLN A 245 -5.41 -10.09 4.38
CA GLN A 245 -5.07 -9.46 3.11
C GLN A 245 -3.69 -8.83 3.16
N ILE A 246 -2.87 -9.11 2.16
CA ILE A 246 -1.59 -8.43 1.97
C ILE A 246 -1.85 -7.03 1.41
N MET A 247 -1.03 -6.06 1.84
CA MET A 247 -1.10 -4.68 1.37
C MET A 247 -1.08 -4.61 -0.16
N SER A 248 -2.12 -4.01 -0.74
CA SER A 248 -2.32 -3.91 -2.18
C SER A 248 -2.83 -2.53 -2.58
N VAL A 249 -2.61 -2.15 -3.83
CA VAL A 249 -3.12 -0.90 -4.41
C VAL A 249 -4.04 -1.21 -5.60
N PRO A 250 -5.00 -0.32 -5.89
CA PRO A 250 -5.81 -0.42 -7.09
C PRO A 250 -4.91 -0.27 -8.33
N VAL A 251 -5.21 -1.02 -9.36
CA VAL A 251 -4.52 -1.00 -10.65
C VAL A 251 -5.54 -1.04 -11.78
N GLY A 252 -5.18 -0.53 -12.96
CA GLY A 252 -6.09 -0.49 -14.11
C GLY A 252 -5.70 0.61 -15.09
N GLU A 253 -6.31 0.59 -16.26
CA GLU A 253 -6.17 1.67 -17.26
C GLU A 253 -6.69 3.01 -16.70
N GLU A 254 -7.64 2.96 -15.76
CA GLU A 254 -8.26 4.10 -15.08
C GLU A 254 -7.28 4.88 -14.19
N MET A 255 -6.13 4.28 -13.87
CA MET A 255 -5.04 4.95 -13.14
C MET A 255 -4.28 5.93 -14.03
N THR A 256 -4.37 5.77 -15.36
CA THR A 256 -3.67 6.66 -16.30
C THR A 256 -4.29 8.06 -16.28
N GLY A 257 -3.46 9.07 -16.18
CA GLY A 257 -3.91 10.47 -16.10
C GLY A 257 -4.23 10.96 -14.69
N ARG A 258 -4.16 10.07 -13.69
CA ARG A 258 -4.54 10.37 -12.31
C ARG A 258 -3.33 10.70 -11.43
N VAL A 259 -3.60 11.47 -10.38
CA VAL A 259 -2.65 11.71 -9.28
C VAL A 259 -3.21 11.02 -8.05
N VAL A 260 -2.44 10.11 -7.48
CA VAL A 260 -2.85 9.27 -6.34
C VAL A 260 -1.83 9.33 -5.20
N ASP A 261 -2.28 9.01 -4.00
CA ASP A 261 -1.40 8.81 -2.85
C ASP A 261 -0.71 7.44 -2.88
N ALA A 262 0.09 7.14 -1.86
CA ALA A 262 0.81 5.87 -1.74
C ALA A 262 -0.12 4.64 -1.55
N LEU A 263 -1.39 4.84 -1.19
CA LEU A 263 -2.41 3.79 -1.07
C LEU A 263 -3.23 3.63 -2.37
N GLY A 264 -2.94 4.44 -3.40
CA GLY A 264 -3.67 4.47 -4.66
C GLY A 264 -4.98 5.26 -4.62
N ARG A 265 -5.22 6.05 -3.56
CA ARG A 265 -6.40 6.92 -3.46
C ARG A 265 -6.18 8.18 -4.30
N PRO A 266 -7.19 8.64 -5.08
CA PRO A 266 -7.05 9.84 -5.89
C PRO A 266 -6.94 11.10 -5.03
N ILE A 267 -5.99 11.98 -5.38
CA ILE A 267 -5.77 13.28 -4.74
C ILE A 267 -5.84 14.45 -5.73
N ASP A 268 -6.35 14.19 -6.93
CA ASP A 268 -6.40 15.15 -8.05
C ASP A 268 -7.73 15.89 -8.18
N GLY A 269 -8.72 15.59 -7.31
CA GLY A 269 -10.04 16.19 -7.35
C GLY A 269 -10.92 15.73 -8.53
N LEU A 270 -10.52 14.68 -9.27
CA LEU A 270 -11.27 14.14 -10.41
C LEU A 270 -12.26 13.03 -10.03
N GLY A 271 -12.51 12.86 -8.73
CA GLY A 271 -13.38 11.81 -8.20
C GLY A 271 -12.75 10.43 -8.11
N PRO A 272 -13.48 9.43 -7.60
CA PRO A 272 -12.97 8.09 -7.33
C PRO A 272 -12.53 7.37 -8.60
N ILE A 273 -11.50 6.53 -8.46
CA ILE A 273 -11.00 5.67 -9.54
C ILE A 273 -11.81 4.37 -9.52
N ARG A 274 -12.51 4.07 -10.61
CA ARG A 274 -13.39 2.91 -10.73
C ARG A 274 -12.61 1.72 -11.30
N THR A 275 -11.89 1.02 -10.45
CA THR A 275 -11.24 -0.25 -10.81
C THR A 275 -11.55 -1.31 -9.78
N THR A 276 -11.75 -2.55 -10.23
CA THR A 276 -11.94 -3.72 -9.37
C THR A 276 -10.66 -4.51 -9.17
N GLU A 277 -9.64 -4.24 -10.00
CA GLU A 277 -8.37 -4.94 -9.93
C GLU A 277 -7.44 -4.32 -8.89
N ARG A 278 -6.81 -5.18 -8.10
CA ARG A 278 -5.80 -4.78 -7.11
C ARG A 278 -4.55 -5.63 -7.27
N ARG A 279 -3.40 -5.06 -6.94
CA ARG A 279 -2.12 -5.75 -6.98
C ARG A 279 -1.36 -5.52 -5.67
N ALA A 280 -0.76 -6.59 -5.13
CA ALA A 280 0.10 -6.48 -3.96
C ALA A 280 1.26 -5.50 -4.25
N ILE A 281 1.55 -4.61 -3.29
CA ILE A 281 2.64 -3.65 -3.43
C ILE A 281 4.01 -4.34 -3.42
N GLU A 282 4.15 -5.42 -2.65
CA GLU A 282 5.32 -6.26 -2.65
C GLU A 282 5.05 -7.52 -3.49
N SER A 283 5.79 -7.64 -4.57
CA SER A 283 5.74 -8.78 -5.48
C SER A 283 7.18 -9.23 -5.79
N PRO A 284 7.42 -10.54 -5.94
CA PRO A 284 8.72 -11.01 -6.36
C PRO A 284 9.07 -10.48 -7.75
N ALA A 285 10.34 -10.15 -7.96
CA ALA A 285 10.84 -9.75 -9.27
C ALA A 285 10.70 -10.89 -10.30
N PRO A 286 10.53 -10.57 -11.60
CA PRO A 286 10.53 -11.59 -12.63
C PRO A 286 11.81 -12.44 -12.58
N GLY A 287 11.66 -13.77 -12.62
CA GLY A 287 12.79 -14.70 -12.67
C GLY A 287 13.59 -14.63 -13.98
N VAL A 288 14.75 -15.28 -14.00
CA VAL A 288 15.67 -15.24 -15.17
C VAL A 288 14.99 -15.71 -16.47
N ILE A 289 14.17 -16.77 -16.39
CA ILE A 289 13.48 -17.34 -17.57
C ILE A 289 12.41 -16.39 -18.11
N ALA A 290 11.77 -15.60 -17.24
CA ALA A 290 10.74 -14.64 -17.63
C ALA A 290 11.33 -13.36 -18.25
N ARG A 291 12.66 -13.16 -18.20
CA ARG A 291 13.32 -11.97 -18.72
C ARG A 291 13.83 -12.18 -20.14
N LYS A 292 13.79 -11.08 -20.93
CA LYS A 292 14.40 -10.96 -22.26
C LYS A 292 15.47 -9.88 -22.22
N GLY A 293 16.51 -10.04 -23.03
CA GLY A 293 17.59 -9.06 -23.14
C GLY A 293 17.09 -7.68 -23.64
N VAL A 294 17.70 -6.63 -23.12
CA VAL A 294 17.41 -5.24 -23.53
C VAL A 294 17.89 -5.03 -24.97
N SER A 295 16.98 -4.70 -25.88
CA SER A 295 17.30 -4.54 -27.33
C SER A 295 16.50 -3.44 -28.03
N VAL A 296 15.59 -2.76 -27.31
CA VAL A 296 14.77 -1.66 -27.83
C VAL A 296 15.14 -0.38 -27.09
N PRO A 297 15.48 0.72 -27.78
CA PRO A 297 15.86 1.96 -27.10
C PRO A 297 14.66 2.62 -26.43
N LEU A 298 14.90 3.24 -25.26
CA LEU A 298 14.04 4.25 -24.68
C LEU A 298 14.65 5.62 -24.98
N GLN A 299 14.03 6.39 -25.83
CA GLN A 299 14.52 7.71 -26.21
C GLN A 299 14.11 8.73 -25.14
N THR A 300 15.08 9.36 -24.49
CA THR A 300 14.84 10.40 -23.49
C THR A 300 14.59 11.76 -24.12
N GLY A 301 14.98 11.94 -25.40
CA GLY A 301 14.96 13.23 -26.09
C GLY A 301 16.12 14.15 -25.72
N ILE A 302 17.00 13.69 -24.84
CA ILE A 302 18.18 14.42 -24.39
C ILE A 302 19.39 13.86 -25.14
N LYS A 303 19.94 14.62 -26.09
CA LYS A 303 21.02 14.17 -26.99
C LYS A 303 22.22 13.59 -26.25
N ALA A 304 22.62 14.20 -25.13
CA ALA A 304 23.74 13.72 -24.34
C ALA A 304 23.49 12.33 -23.73
N ILE A 305 22.27 12.06 -23.29
CA ILE A 305 21.89 10.74 -22.75
C ILE A 305 21.75 9.72 -23.86
N ASP A 306 20.93 10.01 -24.86
CA ASP A 306 20.61 9.06 -25.94
C ASP A 306 21.85 8.65 -26.76
N ALA A 307 22.86 9.53 -26.85
CA ALA A 307 24.12 9.26 -27.54
C ALA A 307 25.18 8.59 -26.64
N LEU A 308 25.42 9.13 -25.43
CA LEU A 308 26.58 8.78 -24.59
C LEU A 308 26.27 7.77 -23.49
N VAL A 309 25.03 7.79 -22.96
CA VAL A 309 24.56 6.92 -21.88
C VAL A 309 23.17 6.35 -22.25
N PRO A 310 23.08 5.58 -23.35
CA PRO A 310 21.80 5.15 -23.90
C PRO A 310 21.03 4.26 -22.93
N ILE A 311 19.70 4.42 -22.92
CA ILE A 311 18.78 3.65 -22.10
C ILE A 311 17.96 2.72 -22.99
N GLY A 312 17.82 1.47 -22.58
CA GLY A 312 16.93 0.52 -23.25
C GLY A 312 15.68 0.22 -22.43
N ARG A 313 14.60 -0.20 -23.11
CA ARG A 313 13.36 -0.60 -22.45
C ARG A 313 13.59 -1.84 -21.58
N GLY A 314 13.24 -1.72 -20.28
CA GLY A 314 13.48 -2.73 -19.27
C GLY A 314 14.79 -2.56 -18.48
N GLN A 315 15.54 -1.48 -18.74
CA GLN A 315 16.79 -1.15 -18.04
C GLN A 315 16.51 -0.32 -16.79
N ARG A 316 17.43 -0.38 -15.83
CA ARG A 316 17.48 0.48 -14.63
C ARG A 316 18.65 1.43 -14.77
N GLU A 317 18.38 2.70 -14.96
CA GLU A 317 19.41 3.72 -15.11
C GLU A 317 19.26 4.78 -14.01
N LEU A 318 20.26 4.87 -13.14
CA LEU A 318 20.28 5.79 -12.00
C LEU A 318 20.55 7.22 -12.46
N ILE A 319 19.79 8.18 -11.96
CA ILE A 319 20.11 9.61 -12.07
C ILE A 319 20.62 10.07 -10.69
N ILE A 320 21.89 10.47 -10.62
CA ILE A 320 22.55 10.78 -9.36
C ILE A 320 23.25 12.14 -9.43
N GLY A 321 23.25 12.89 -8.34
CA GLY A 321 23.92 14.19 -8.20
C GLY A 321 23.37 15.01 -7.03
N ASP A 322 23.98 16.14 -6.77
CA ASP A 322 23.60 17.03 -5.67
C ASP A 322 22.25 17.71 -5.91
N ARG A 323 21.76 18.42 -4.89
CA ARG A 323 20.51 19.19 -4.99
C ARG A 323 20.59 20.20 -6.14
N GLN A 324 19.46 20.39 -6.84
CA GLN A 324 19.28 21.39 -7.89
C GLN A 324 20.20 21.24 -9.12
N THR A 325 20.85 20.08 -9.33
CA THR A 325 21.66 19.81 -10.52
C THR A 325 20.84 19.42 -11.77
N GLY A 326 19.51 19.33 -11.65
CA GLY A 326 18.60 19.06 -12.77
C GLY A 326 18.11 17.61 -12.87
N LYS A 327 18.26 16.78 -11.82
CA LYS A 327 17.80 15.38 -11.81
C LYS A 327 16.34 15.21 -12.22
N THR A 328 15.45 15.89 -11.51
CA THR A 328 14.00 15.89 -11.79
C THR A 328 13.69 16.43 -13.20
N ALA A 329 14.45 17.43 -13.69
CA ALA A 329 14.23 17.98 -15.03
C ALA A 329 14.50 16.91 -16.12
N ILE A 330 15.58 16.15 -15.99
CA ILE A 330 15.91 15.04 -16.91
C ILE A 330 14.79 14.00 -16.89
N ALA A 331 14.32 13.59 -15.72
CA ALA A 331 13.26 12.60 -15.59
C ALA A 331 11.94 13.10 -16.22
N ILE A 332 11.55 14.34 -15.99
CA ILE A 332 10.36 14.95 -16.59
C ILE A 332 10.51 15.05 -18.12
N ASP A 333 11.66 15.47 -18.64
CA ASP A 333 11.90 15.57 -20.07
C ASP A 333 11.87 14.18 -20.73
N ALA A 334 12.38 13.13 -20.05
CA ALA A 334 12.24 11.75 -20.50
C ALA A 334 10.76 11.31 -20.59
N ILE A 335 9.92 11.67 -19.61
CA ILE A 335 8.47 11.42 -19.65
C ILE A 335 7.83 12.17 -20.82
N LEU A 336 8.12 13.45 -20.99
CA LEU A 336 7.55 14.27 -22.06
C LEU A 336 7.90 13.74 -23.46
N ASN A 337 9.06 13.13 -23.61
CA ASN A 337 9.50 12.54 -24.87
C ASN A 337 8.83 11.18 -25.18
N GLN A 338 8.08 10.60 -24.26
CA GLN A 338 7.32 9.36 -24.53
C GLN A 338 5.99 9.61 -25.27
N LYS A 339 5.67 10.86 -25.59
CA LYS A 339 4.50 11.17 -26.40
C LYS A 339 4.55 10.38 -27.72
N ASP A 340 3.45 9.75 -28.08
CA ASP A 340 3.26 8.95 -29.30
C ASP A 340 4.19 7.70 -29.43
N THR A 341 4.92 7.31 -28.39
CA THR A 341 5.77 6.10 -28.37
C THR A 341 5.04 4.85 -27.88
N GLY A 342 3.84 5.01 -27.32
CA GLY A 342 3.07 3.94 -26.68
C GLY A 342 3.58 3.53 -25.29
N VAL A 343 4.60 4.20 -24.75
CA VAL A 343 5.13 3.97 -23.41
C VAL A 343 4.26 4.69 -22.39
N LEU A 344 3.78 3.96 -21.38
CA LEU A 344 3.09 4.52 -20.22
C LEU A 344 4.11 5.00 -19.20
N CYS A 345 3.83 6.11 -18.54
CA CYS A 345 4.76 6.69 -17.59
C CYS A 345 4.18 6.68 -16.18
N ILE A 346 5.03 6.44 -15.19
CA ILE A 346 4.69 6.55 -13.77
C ILE A 346 5.73 7.45 -13.12
N TYR A 347 5.27 8.53 -12.50
CA TYR A 347 6.13 9.41 -11.73
C TYR A 347 5.81 9.26 -10.26
N VAL A 348 6.78 8.75 -9.49
CA VAL A 348 6.64 8.54 -8.05
C VAL A 348 7.38 9.66 -7.32
N ALA A 349 6.64 10.58 -6.73
CA ALA A 349 7.17 11.66 -5.89
C ALA A 349 7.26 11.19 -4.44
N ILE A 350 8.48 11.15 -3.89
CA ILE A 350 8.76 10.63 -2.55
C ILE A 350 9.31 11.74 -1.67
N GLY A 351 8.58 12.15 -0.64
CA GLY A 351 9.00 13.18 0.30
C GLY A 351 9.27 14.54 -0.35
N GLN A 352 8.60 14.82 -1.48
CA GLN A 352 8.68 16.11 -2.16
C GLN A 352 7.69 17.10 -1.50
N LYS A 353 8.00 18.41 -1.62
CA LYS A 353 7.04 19.43 -1.20
C LYS A 353 5.82 19.40 -2.13
N GLU A 354 4.63 19.55 -1.57
CA GLU A 354 3.38 19.57 -2.33
C GLU A 354 3.41 20.56 -3.51
N SER A 355 3.92 21.77 -3.27
CA SER A 355 4.08 22.81 -4.31
C SER A 355 4.99 22.36 -5.46
N THR A 356 6.02 21.54 -5.18
CA THR A 356 6.92 20.99 -6.21
C THR A 356 6.19 19.97 -7.06
N VAL A 357 5.46 19.05 -6.42
CA VAL A 357 4.66 18.04 -7.12
C VAL A 357 3.57 18.68 -7.97
N ALA A 358 2.86 19.68 -7.42
CA ALA A 358 1.86 20.45 -8.17
C ALA A 358 2.46 21.10 -9.42
N GLY A 359 3.68 21.66 -9.31
CA GLY A 359 4.43 22.21 -10.46
C GLY A 359 4.79 21.18 -11.52
N VAL A 360 5.17 19.95 -11.10
CA VAL A 360 5.44 18.83 -12.01
C VAL A 360 4.16 18.39 -12.72
N VAL A 361 3.08 18.17 -11.98
CA VAL A 361 1.77 17.77 -12.53
C VAL A 361 1.27 18.82 -13.53
N GLN A 362 1.41 20.11 -13.20
CA GLN A 362 1.02 21.18 -14.11
C GLN A 362 1.86 21.18 -15.39
N LYS A 363 3.18 20.98 -15.30
CA LYS A 363 4.06 20.87 -16.47
C LYS A 363 3.68 19.69 -17.36
N LEU A 364 3.38 18.54 -16.78
CA LEU A 364 2.92 17.34 -17.50
C LEU A 364 1.56 17.59 -18.18
N ARG A 365 0.64 18.26 -17.49
CA ARG A 365 -0.68 18.63 -18.01
C ARG A 365 -0.60 19.61 -19.17
N ASP A 366 0.19 20.67 -19.04
CA ASP A 366 0.37 21.70 -20.07
C ASP A 366 0.98 21.14 -21.36
N ARG A 367 1.78 20.07 -21.25
CA ARG A 367 2.39 19.37 -22.39
C ARG A 367 1.58 18.17 -22.88
N GLY A 368 0.41 17.90 -22.29
CA GLY A 368 -0.46 16.78 -22.64
C GLY A 368 0.08 15.40 -22.22
N ALA A 369 1.11 15.35 -21.37
CA ALA A 369 1.73 14.11 -20.93
C ALA A 369 0.91 13.37 -19.88
N MET A 370 -0.02 14.02 -19.21
CA MET A 370 -0.95 13.34 -18.28
C MET A 370 -1.79 12.27 -18.98
N ALA A 371 -2.03 12.37 -20.28
CA ALA A 371 -2.80 11.37 -21.02
C ALA A 371 -2.18 9.95 -21.00
N TYR A 372 -0.88 9.83 -20.68
CA TYR A 372 -0.16 8.56 -20.59
C TYR A 372 0.68 8.46 -19.30
N THR A 373 0.43 9.31 -18.30
CA THR A 373 1.22 9.36 -17.07
C THR A 373 0.33 9.21 -15.84
N THR A 374 0.71 8.33 -14.92
CA THR A 374 0.16 8.24 -13.56
C THR A 374 1.17 8.87 -12.59
N VAL A 375 0.69 9.68 -11.65
CA VAL A 375 1.53 10.27 -10.60
C VAL A 375 1.16 9.64 -9.27
N VAL A 376 2.15 9.04 -8.59
CA VAL A 376 2.01 8.54 -7.22
C VAL A 376 2.76 9.49 -6.30
N CYS A 377 2.11 9.98 -5.28
CA CYS A 377 2.68 11.02 -4.43
C CYS A 377 2.63 10.63 -2.95
N ALA A 378 3.78 10.77 -2.28
CA ALA A 378 3.90 10.81 -0.83
C ALA A 378 4.63 12.10 -0.46
N HIS A 379 3.89 13.05 0.12
CA HIS A 379 4.41 14.39 0.44
C HIS A 379 5.39 14.36 1.60
N ALA A 380 6.20 15.40 1.72
CA ALA A 380 7.17 15.54 2.81
C ALA A 380 6.53 15.69 4.21
N SER A 381 5.25 16.02 4.26
CA SER A 381 4.46 16.11 5.51
C SER A 381 3.77 14.82 5.90
N GLU A 382 3.83 13.80 5.05
CA GLU A 382 3.25 12.49 5.35
C GLU A 382 4.15 11.67 6.27
N THR A 383 3.57 10.62 6.85
CA THR A 383 4.28 9.73 7.77
C THR A 383 5.33 8.88 7.02
N ALA A 384 6.37 8.45 7.73
CA ALA A 384 7.41 7.60 7.16
C ALA A 384 6.88 6.32 6.46
N PRO A 385 5.84 5.63 6.97
CA PRO A 385 5.22 4.51 6.25
C PRO A 385 4.72 4.86 4.85
N MET A 386 4.12 6.04 4.65
CA MET A 386 3.62 6.45 3.34
C MET A 386 4.76 6.68 2.35
N LEU A 387 5.87 7.29 2.81
CA LEU A 387 7.07 7.48 1.99
C LEU A 387 7.73 6.14 1.63
N TYR A 388 7.69 5.18 2.56
CA TYR A 388 8.22 3.84 2.36
C TYR A 388 7.46 3.06 1.28
N ILE A 389 6.12 3.07 1.31
CA ILE A 389 5.30 2.25 0.40
C ILE A 389 5.11 2.87 -0.98
N ALA A 390 5.20 4.20 -1.13
CA ALA A 390 4.93 4.89 -2.40
C ALA A 390 5.70 4.32 -3.61
N PRO A 391 7.02 4.03 -3.55
CA PRO A 391 7.73 3.42 -4.67
C PRO A 391 7.21 2.03 -5.03
N TYR A 392 6.84 1.22 -4.05
CA TYR A 392 6.27 -0.10 -4.26
C TYR A 392 4.87 -0.04 -4.88
N ALA A 393 4.06 0.93 -4.47
CA ALA A 393 2.76 1.21 -5.07
C ALA A 393 2.91 1.60 -6.55
N GLY A 394 3.84 2.51 -6.87
CA GLY A 394 4.17 2.86 -8.25
C GLY A 394 4.65 1.67 -9.07
N ALA A 395 5.51 0.81 -8.49
CA ALA A 395 5.96 -0.41 -9.14
C ALA A 395 4.81 -1.38 -9.41
N ALA A 396 3.88 -1.58 -8.47
CA ALA A 396 2.71 -2.44 -8.64
C ALA A 396 1.78 -1.95 -9.76
N ILE A 397 1.57 -0.63 -9.87
CA ILE A 397 0.82 -0.02 -10.99
C ILE A 397 1.56 -0.26 -12.31
N GLY A 398 2.88 -0.09 -12.36
CA GLY A 398 3.70 -0.34 -13.55
C GLY A 398 3.69 -1.79 -14.00
N GLU A 399 3.77 -2.72 -13.07
CA GLU A 399 3.72 -4.16 -13.35
C GLU A 399 2.39 -4.59 -13.96
N TYR A 400 1.27 -3.96 -13.58
CA TYR A 400 -0.03 -4.22 -14.18
C TYR A 400 0.04 -4.09 -15.70
N PHE A 401 0.65 -3.03 -16.20
CA PHE A 401 0.82 -2.79 -17.63
C PHE A 401 1.92 -3.66 -18.25
N MET A 402 3.04 -3.82 -17.56
CA MET A 402 4.17 -4.63 -18.02
C MET A 402 3.77 -6.08 -18.33
N TYR A 403 3.02 -6.73 -17.42
CA TYR A 403 2.54 -8.10 -17.61
C TYR A 403 1.44 -8.23 -18.67
N ARG A 404 0.88 -7.10 -19.15
CA ARG A 404 -0.10 -7.02 -20.24
C ARG A 404 0.53 -6.60 -21.58
N GLY A 405 1.86 -6.72 -21.70
CA GLY A 405 2.57 -6.46 -22.95
C GLY A 405 2.81 -4.99 -23.25
N ARG A 406 2.60 -4.09 -22.26
CA ARG A 406 2.84 -2.65 -22.43
C ARG A 406 4.25 -2.29 -21.95
N ASP A 407 4.82 -1.28 -22.57
CA ASP A 407 6.08 -0.70 -22.10
C ASP A 407 5.81 0.43 -21.10
N VAL A 408 6.54 0.42 -19.99
CA VAL A 408 6.39 1.37 -18.88
C VAL A 408 7.72 2.07 -18.61
N LEU A 409 7.67 3.36 -18.38
CA LEU A 409 8.75 4.16 -17.80
C LEU A 409 8.36 4.57 -16.39
N ILE A 410 9.10 4.13 -15.38
CA ILE A 410 8.87 4.53 -13.99
C ILE A 410 10.03 5.38 -13.46
N VAL A 411 9.69 6.51 -12.86
CA VAL A 411 10.64 7.43 -12.21
C VAL A 411 10.40 7.41 -10.72
N TYR A 412 11.47 7.27 -9.92
CA TYR A 412 11.41 7.37 -8.46
C TYR A 412 12.17 8.62 -7.98
N ASP A 413 11.46 9.67 -7.61
CA ASP A 413 12.03 10.97 -7.22
C ASP A 413 11.73 11.30 -5.73
N ASP A 414 12.58 10.99 -4.76
CA ASP A 414 13.84 10.28 -4.83
C ASP A 414 13.91 9.10 -3.83
N LEU A 415 14.70 8.10 -4.14
CA LEU A 415 14.89 6.92 -3.29
C LEU A 415 15.75 7.22 -2.04
N SER A 416 16.50 8.33 -2.01
CA SER A 416 17.22 8.76 -0.81
C SER A 416 16.24 9.02 0.35
N LYS A 417 15.08 9.62 0.05
CA LYS A 417 14.04 9.88 1.05
C LYS A 417 13.30 8.62 1.48
N GLN A 418 13.08 7.68 0.56
CA GLN A 418 12.58 6.35 0.94
C GLN A 418 13.53 5.68 1.94
N ALA A 419 14.84 5.72 1.69
CA ALA A 419 15.82 5.14 2.60
C ALA A 419 15.79 5.80 3.99
N VAL A 420 15.65 7.14 4.04
CA VAL A 420 15.50 7.88 5.31
C VAL A 420 14.24 7.45 6.06
N ALA A 421 13.11 7.35 5.37
CA ALA A 421 11.85 6.88 5.95
C ALA A 421 11.97 5.44 6.48
N TYR A 422 12.62 4.55 5.74
CA TYR A 422 12.86 3.19 6.18
C TYR A 422 13.80 3.10 7.40
N ARG A 423 14.80 3.96 7.47
CA ARG A 423 15.67 4.09 8.66
C ARG A 423 14.86 4.52 9.88
N GLU A 424 13.98 5.51 9.73
CA GLU A 424 13.09 5.99 10.79
C GLU A 424 12.19 4.87 11.30
N ILE A 425 11.46 4.19 10.40
CA ILE A 425 10.62 3.02 10.74
C ILE A 425 11.43 1.94 11.48
N SER A 426 12.62 1.63 10.97
CA SER A 426 13.46 0.57 11.55
C SER A 426 13.98 0.91 12.95
N LEU A 427 14.32 2.17 13.21
CA LEU A 427 14.72 2.65 14.53
C LEU A 427 13.55 2.63 15.52
N LEU A 428 12.36 3.03 15.09
CA LEU A 428 11.16 2.96 15.92
C LEU A 428 10.74 1.50 16.22
N LEU A 429 10.94 0.58 15.28
CA LEU A 429 10.79 -0.86 15.49
C LEU A 429 11.91 -1.48 16.33
N GLN A 430 12.87 -0.67 16.79
CA GLN A 430 14.03 -1.10 17.59
C GLN A 430 14.95 -2.11 16.87
N ARG A 431 14.97 -2.09 15.53
CA ARG A 431 15.94 -2.88 14.77
C ARG A 431 17.36 -2.33 14.95
N PRO A 432 18.37 -3.19 15.09
CA PRO A 432 19.74 -2.73 15.32
C PRO A 432 20.24 -1.89 14.14
N PRO A 433 20.73 -0.65 14.37
CA PRO A 433 21.27 0.19 13.32
C PRO A 433 22.65 -0.30 12.85
N GLY A 434 22.88 -0.17 11.54
CA GLY A 434 24.17 -0.40 10.88
C GLY A 434 24.86 0.91 10.48
N ARG A 435 25.56 0.90 9.33
CA ARG A 435 26.26 2.07 8.77
C ARG A 435 25.28 3.24 8.56
N GLU A 436 25.68 4.43 9.00
CA GLU A 436 24.88 5.67 8.92
C GLU A 436 23.49 5.55 9.57
N ALA A 437 23.39 4.67 10.58
CA ALA A 437 22.15 4.30 11.28
C ALA A 437 21.07 3.64 10.39
N TYR A 438 21.38 3.24 9.16
CA TYR A 438 20.48 2.43 8.35
C TYR A 438 20.41 0.99 8.85
N PRO A 439 19.25 0.32 8.71
CA PRO A 439 19.16 -1.10 9.05
C PRO A 439 19.98 -1.96 8.07
N GLY A 440 20.39 -3.15 8.50
CA GLY A 440 21.25 -4.03 7.70
C GLY A 440 20.66 -4.48 6.37
N ASP A 441 19.36 -4.41 6.22
CA ASP A 441 18.59 -4.82 5.03
C ASP A 441 18.25 -3.67 4.06
N VAL A 442 18.82 -2.47 4.24
CA VAL A 442 18.55 -1.34 3.35
C VAL A 442 18.98 -1.59 1.90
N PHE A 443 19.98 -2.43 1.67
CA PHE A 443 20.30 -2.88 0.31
C PHE A 443 19.12 -3.65 -0.30
N TYR A 444 18.52 -4.54 0.47
CA TYR A 444 17.37 -5.34 0.04
C TYR A 444 16.11 -4.46 -0.21
N LEU A 445 15.95 -3.37 0.52
CA LEU A 445 14.89 -2.38 0.27
C LEU A 445 14.88 -1.93 -1.20
N HIS A 446 16.02 -1.46 -1.71
CA HIS A 446 16.11 -0.95 -3.07
C HIS A 446 16.25 -2.06 -4.11
N SER A 447 16.94 -3.17 -3.79
CA SER A 447 17.13 -4.25 -4.77
C SER A 447 15.82 -4.96 -5.09
N ARG A 448 14.97 -5.27 -4.09
CA ARG A 448 13.66 -5.89 -4.33
C ARG A 448 12.68 -4.97 -5.07
N LEU A 449 12.86 -3.65 -4.98
CA LEU A 449 12.10 -2.68 -5.76
C LEU A 449 12.60 -2.62 -7.21
N LEU A 450 13.88 -2.38 -7.40
CA LEU A 450 14.48 -2.10 -8.71
C LEU A 450 14.59 -3.34 -9.59
N GLU A 451 14.77 -4.53 -9.01
CA GLU A 451 14.78 -5.80 -9.76
C GLU A 451 13.43 -6.15 -10.40
N ARG A 452 12.34 -5.51 -10.00
CA ARG A 452 11.03 -5.64 -10.63
C ARG A 452 10.99 -4.97 -12.02
N ALA A 453 11.86 -3.99 -12.25
CA ALA A 453 12.05 -3.38 -13.56
C ALA A 453 12.84 -4.32 -14.47
N ALA A 454 12.21 -4.78 -15.53
CA ALA A 454 12.77 -5.73 -16.48
C ALA A 454 12.04 -5.66 -17.83
N ARG A 455 12.64 -6.29 -18.85
CA ARG A 455 11.94 -6.63 -20.08
C ARG A 455 11.52 -8.08 -20.01
N LEU A 456 10.25 -8.35 -20.26
CA LEU A 456 9.68 -9.69 -20.19
C LEU A 456 9.82 -10.43 -21.52
N SER A 457 9.92 -11.77 -21.46
CA SER A 457 9.75 -12.64 -22.61
C SER A 457 8.31 -12.61 -23.09
N GLU A 458 8.07 -13.00 -24.34
CA GLU A 458 6.70 -13.06 -24.92
C GLU A 458 5.78 -13.98 -24.10
N GLU A 459 6.32 -15.07 -23.56
CA GLU A 459 5.61 -16.03 -22.72
C GLU A 459 5.19 -15.43 -21.36
N ALA A 460 5.98 -14.48 -20.85
CA ALA A 460 5.72 -13.78 -19.60
C ALA A 460 4.89 -12.51 -19.75
N GLY A 461 4.41 -12.20 -20.99
CA GLY A 461 3.59 -11.03 -21.28
C GLY A 461 4.21 -10.06 -22.28
N GLY A 462 5.52 -10.12 -22.56
CA GLY A 462 6.20 -9.37 -23.63
C GLY A 462 6.46 -7.88 -23.35
N GLY A 463 5.93 -7.31 -22.27
CA GLY A 463 6.12 -5.89 -21.92
C GLY A 463 7.46 -5.58 -21.26
N SER A 464 7.66 -4.32 -20.93
CA SER A 464 8.85 -3.88 -20.19
C SER A 464 8.53 -2.80 -19.16
N MET A 465 9.34 -2.73 -18.11
CA MET A 465 9.35 -1.62 -17.17
C MET A 465 10.78 -1.09 -17.05
N THR A 466 10.99 0.14 -17.48
CA THR A 466 12.27 0.85 -17.39
C THR A 466 12.25 1.75 -16.19
N ALA A 467 13.24 1.64 -15.29
CA ALA A 467 13.30 2.42 -14.08
C ALA A 467 14.36 3.51 -14.14
N LEU A 468 13.97 4.73 -13.78
CA LEU A 468 14.85 5.87 -13.55
C LEU A 468 14.80 6.26 -12.06
N PRO A 469 15.52 5.54 -11.17
CA PRO A 469 15.66 5.98 -9.80
C PRO A 469 16.51 7.24 -9.73
N ILE A 470 16.14 8.15 -8.83
CA ILE A 470 16.90 9.35 -8.50
C ILE A 470 17.51 9.18 -7.12
N ILE A 471 18.78 9.49 -6.99
CA ILE A 471 19.51 9.56 -5.72
C ILE A 471 20.13 10.97 -5.58
N GLU A 472 19.97 11.53 -4.39
CA GLU A 472 20.59 12.79 -4.01
C GLU A 472 21.91 12.53 -3.29
N THR A 473 22.99 13.17 -3.76
CA THR A 473 24.29 13.21 -3.09
C THR A 473 24.45 14.49 -2.30
N GLN A 474 25.45 14.52 -1.42
CA GLN A 474 25.90 15.71 -0.71
C GLN A 474 27.35 15.97 -1.10
N ALA A 475 27.65 17.17 -1.59
CA ALA A 475 28.98 17.58 -2.04
C ALA A 475 29.63 16.59 -3.05
N GLY A 476 28.82 15.98 -3.92
CA GLY A 476 29.29 15.04 -4.93
C GLY A 476 29.75 13.67 -4.39
N ASP A 477 29.51 13.36 -3.12
CA ASP A 477 29.96 12.10 -2.51
C ASP A 477 29.12 10.91 -2.99
N ILE A 478 29.64 10.20 -3.98
CA ILE A 478 29.09 8.94 -4.48
C ILE A 478 29.50 7.71 -3.66
N SER A 479 30.43 7.88 -2.69
CA SER A 479 30.91 6.81 -1.83
C SER A 479 30.07 6.60 -0.57
N ALA A 480 29.08 7.48 -0.33
CA ALA A 480 28.09 7.35 0.73
C ALA A 480 27.29 6.04 0.60
N TYR A 481 26.69 5.60 1.70
CA TYR A 481 26.10 4.25 1.78
C TYR A 481 24.96 4.02 0.78
N ILE A 482 23.99 4.90 0.71
CA ILE A 482 22.84 4.73 -0.20
C ILE A 482 23.24 4.88 -1.69
N PRO A 483 24.02 5.90 -2.12
CA PRO A 483 24.53 5.97 -3.49
C PRO A 483 25.24 4.69 -3.95
N THR A 484 26.18 4.20 -3.14
CA THR A 484 26.95 2.98 -3.45
C THR A 484 26.07 1.76 -3.67
N ASN A 485 25.05 1.57 -2.81
CA ASN A 485 24.09 0.48 -2.91
C ASN A 485 23.32 0.56 -4.22
N VAL A 486 22.76 1.74 -4.55
CA VAL A 486 21.92 1.88 -5.74
C VAL A 486 22.70 1.81 -7.04
N ILE A 487 23.96 2.33 -7.08
CA ILE A 487 24.88 2.17 -8.22
C ILE A 487 25.14 0.68 -8.50
N SER A 488 25.24 -0.16 -7.45
CA SER A 488 25.49 -1.60 -7.62
C SER A 488 24.25 -2.36 -8.10
N ILE A 489 23.04 -1.90 -7.77
CA ILE A 489 21.77 -2.53 -8.15
C ILE A 489 21.40 -2.18 -9.60
N THR A 490 21.70 -0.96 -10.06
CA THR A 490 21.31 -0.44 -11.37
C THR A 490 22.24 -0.88 -12.49
N ASP A 491 21.77 -0.82 -13.73
CA ASP A 491 22.51 -1.20 -14.93
C ASP A 491 23.40 -0.07 -15.47
N GLY A 492 23.44 1.05 -14.77
CA GLY A 492 24.24 2.23 -15.11
C GLY A 492 23.80 3.44 -14.30
N GLN A 493 24.51 4.55 -14.52
CA GLN A 493 24.20 5.82 -13.85
C GLN A 493 24.49 7.02 -14.78
N ILE A 494 23.65 8.04 -14.64
CA ILE A 494 23.82 9.39 -15.18
C ILE A 494 24.25 10.27 -14.02
N PHE A 495 25.52 10.66 -13.98
CA PHE A 495 26.08 11.49 -12.93
C PHE A 495 25.99 12.96 -13.30
N LEU A 496 25.31 13.76 -12.46
CA LEU A 496 25.19 15.21 -12.61
C LEU A 496 26.10 15.92 -11.64
N GLU A 497 26.97 16.76 -12.20
CA GLU A 497 28.01 17.47 -11.46
C GLU A 497 27.64 18.93 -11.23
N THR A 498 27.81 19.39 -9.99
CA THR A 498 27.47 20.77 -9.58
C THR A 498 28.32 21.81 -10.28
N ASP A 499 29.61 21.53 -10.46
CA ASP A 499 30.54 22.46 -11.12
C ASP A 499 30.18 22.66 -12.60
N LEU A 500 29.82 21.61 -13.31
CA LEU A 500 29.33 21.72 -14.69
C LEU A 500 28.03 22.51 -14.76
N PHE A 501 27.14 22.32 -13.80
CA PHE A 501 25.88 23.07 -13.72
C PHE A 501 26.11 24.56 -13.52
N HIS A 502 27.03 24.94 -12.61
CA HIS A 502 27.40 26.33 -12.35
C HIS A 502 28.18 26.95 -13.51
N ALA A 503 28.98 26.15 -14.22
CA ALA A 503 29.64 26.56 -15.45
C ALA A 503 28.68 26.77 -16.65
N GLY A 504 27.38 26.53 -16.46
CA GLY A 504 26.34 26.71 -17.48
C GLY A 504 26.17 25.53 -18.44
N VAL A 505 26.83 24.41 -18.22
CA VAL A 505 26.64 23.17 -18.99
C VAL A 505 25.33 22.51 -18.60
N ARG A 506 24.38 22.43 -19.52
CA ARG A 506 23.03 21.88 -19.28
C ARG A 506 22.58 20.97 -20.40
N PRO A 507 22.32 19.69 -20.11
CA PRO A 507 22.39 19.02 -18.79
C PRO A 507 23.85 18.90 -18.29
N ALA A 508 24.03 18.96 -16.97
CA ALA A 508 25.33 18.94 -16.29
C ALA A 508 25.89 17.51 -16.14
N ILE A 509 25.85 16.73 -17.22
CA ILE A 509 26.24 15.31 -17.23
C ILE A 509 27.77 15.21 -17.29
N ASN A 510 28.35 14.54 -16.28
CA ASN A 510 29.74 14.14 -16.33
C ASN A 510 29.85 12.86 -17.17
N VAL A 511 30.44 12.98 -18.37
CA VAL A 511 30.55 11.89 -19.36
C VAL A 511 31.51 10.79 -18.87
N GLY A 512 32.54 11.13 -18.11
CA GLY A 512 33.52 10.18 -17.59
C GLY A 512 32.95 9.26 -16.53
N LEU A 513 32.10 9.80 -15.61
CA LEU A 513 31.49 9.05 -14.51
C LEU A 513 30.14 8.41 -14.88
N SER A 514 29.52 8.84 -15.96
CA SER A 514 28.25 8.29 -16.44
C SER A 514 28.48 7.03 -17.26
N VAL A 515 27.72 5.98 -16.97
CA VAL A 515 27.87 4.66 -17.61
C VAL A 515 26.53 4.03 -17.87
N SER A 516 26.34 3.46 -19.05
CA SER A 516 25.25 2.52 -19.35
C SER A 516 25.85 1.16 -19.71
N ARG A 517 25.57 0.14 -18.90
CA ARG A 517 26.17 -1.21 -19.09
C ARG A 517 25.45 -2.03 -20.14
N VAL A 518 24.16 -1.82 -20.33
CA VAL A 518 23.31 -2.63 -21.22
C VAL A 518 22.66 -1.81 -22.35
N GLY A 519 22.48 -0.51 -22.18
CA GLY A 519 21.75 0.33 -23.12
C GLY A 519 22.40 0.43 -24.51
N GLY A 520 23.71 0.24 -24.60
CA GLY A 520 24.42 0.15 -25.87
C GLY A 520 23.90 -0.97 -26.77
N ALA A 521 23.35 -2.06 -26.24
CA ALA A 521 22.73 -3.13 -27.01
C ALA A 521 21.43 -2.69 -27.71
N ALA A 522 20.73 -1.73 -27.10
CA ALA A 522 19.48 -1.19 -27.62
C ALA A 522 19.66 -0.06 -28.65
N GLN A 523 20.85 0.54 -28.75
CA GLN A 523 21.11 1.61 -29.73
C GLN A 523 20.94 1.16 -31.17
N LEU A 524 20.39 2.04 -31.98
CA LEU A 524 20.37 1.86 -33.46
C LEU A 524 21.80 1.83 -34.04
N GLY A 525 22.01 1.05 -35.09
CA GLY A 525 23.33 0.88 -35.73
C GLY A 525 24.00 2.21 -36.11
N ALA A 526 23.24 3.15 -36.67
CA ALA A 526 23.71 4.48 -37.00
C ALA A 526 24.20 5.27 -35.77
N MET A 527 23.45 5.18 -34.68
CA MET A 527 23.82 5.85 -33.41
C MET A 527 25.12 5.26 -32.84
N LYS A 528 25.28 3.94 -32.85
CA LYS A 528 26.51 3.27 -32.39
C LYS A 528 27.75 3.75 -33.17
N GLN A 529 27.63 3.93 -34.48
CA GLN A 529 28.74 4.38 -35.34
C GLN A 529 29.17 5.81 -35.01
N VAL A 530 28.21 6.71 -34.77
CA VAL A 530 28.47 8.12 -34.51
C VAL A 530 28.90 8.33 -33.04
N ALA A 531 28.15 7.79 -32.07
CA ALA A 531 28.33 8.05 -30.65
C ALA A 531 29.55 7.31 -30.06
N GLY A 532 29.97 6.19 -30.62
CA GLY A 532 31.08 5.39 -30.10
C GLY A 532 32.42 6.13 -29.98
N ARG A 533 32.70 7.04 -30.95
CA ARG A 533 33.90 7.89 -30.93
C ARG A 533 33.70 9.15 -30.05
N LEU A 534 32.51 9.72 -30.08
CA LEU A 534 32.17 10.96 -29.40
C LEU A 534 32.45 10.90 -27.89
N ARG A 535 32.22 9.75 -27.25
CA ARG A 535 32.50 9.55 -25.85
C ARG A 535 33.99 9.63 -25.50
N MET A 536 34.85 9.05 -26.35
CA MET A 536 36.31 9.10 -26.18
C MET A 536 36.86 10.51 -26.45
N ASP A 537 36.20 11.27 -27.33
CA ASP A 537 36.63 12.64 -27.67
C ASP A 537 36.21 13.66 -26.59
N LEU A 538 35.23 13.35 -25.77
CA LEU A 538 34.66 14.21 -24.70
C LEU A 538 35.15 13.85 -23.28
N ALA A 539 35.71 12.67 -23.08
CA ALA A 539 36.26 12.22 -21.80
C ALA A 539 37.75 12.58 -21.69
#